data_e691a8ccdb9f5c36fbfcc2e8ee504274
#
_entry.id   e691a8ccdb9f5c36fbfcc2e8ee504274
#
_cell.length_a   1.000
_cell.length_b   1.000
_cell.length_c   1.000
_cell.angle_alpha   90.00
_cell.angle_beta   90.00
_cell.angle_gamma   90.00
#
_symmetry.space_group_name_H-M   'P 1'
#
loop_
_entity.id
_entity.type
_entity.pdbx_description
1 polymer ?
#
loop_
_entity_poly.entity_id
_entity_poly.type
_entity_poly.pdbx_seq_one_letter_code
_entity_poly.pdbx_strand_id
1 'polypeptide(L)'
;MSEFRIEGDFEISADTLWGAVSDFGDVSWLPGDPDFESEGEGVGMIRTIRTPPLPTVRERLDAIDDAGRAIHYSVIDGNPMPVCDYRATMKVVDLGGGRSRLEWSSTWEPDGVSEEQARAAVQAVYTGVLGVMKANLEQR
;
A
#
# COMPACT_ATOMS: atom_id res chain seq x y z
N MET A 1 5.91 -3.88 19.25
CA MET A 1 5.45 -3.43 17.93
C MET A 1 5.37 -4.63 17.01
N SER A 2 4.22 -4.83 16.40
CA SER A 2 4.01 -5.98 15.50
C SER A 2 4.45 -5.64 14.09
N GLU A 3 4.83 -6.67 13.32
CA GLU A 3 5.27 -6.53 11.94
C GLU A 3 4.56 -7.56 11.08
N PHE A 4 4.19 -7.15 9.85
CA PHE A 4 3.62 -8.05 8.85
C PHE A 4 4.31 -7.83 7.52
N ARG A 5 4.59 -8.92 6.81
CA ARG A 5 5.22 -8.88 5.48
C ARG A 5 4.47 -9.80 4.54
N ILE A 6 4.33 -9.34 3.30
CA ILE A 6 3.76 -10.14 2.22
C ILE A 6 4.48 -9.75 0.93
N GLU A 7 4.51 -10.64 -0.04
CA GLU A 7 5.03 -10.33 -1.35
C GLU A 7 4.12 -10.91 -2.43
N GLY A 8 4.13 -10.26 -3.59
CA GLY A 8 3.37 -10.72 -4.74
C GLY A 8 4.16 -10.51 -6.01
N ASP A 9 4.11 -11.51 -6.90
CA ASP A 9 4.80 -11.46 -8.19
C ASP A 9 3.84 -10.97 -9.27
N PHE A 10 4.35 -10.12 -10.17
CA PHE A 10 3.58 -9.48 -11.24
C PHE A 10 4.19 -9.79 -12.59
N GLU A 11 3.35 -10.02 -13.59
CA GLU A 11 3.76 -10.24 -14.99
C GLU A 11 3.89 -8.90 -15.73
N ILE A 12 4.47 -7.89 -15.06
CA ILE A 12 4.80 -6.58 -15.62
C ILE A 12 6.22 -6.22 -15.19
N SER A 13 6.84 -5.32 -15.94
CA SER A 13 8.22 -4.90 -15.64
C SER A 13 8.28 -4.17 -14.29
N ALA A 14 9.47 -4.18 -13.69
CA ALA A 14 9.73 -3.43 -12.47
C ALA A 14 9.47 -1.93 -12.67
N ASP A 15 9.81 -1.38 -13.83
CA ASP A 15 9.58 0.04 -14.12
C ASP A 15 8.07 0.34 -14.17
N THR A 16 7.28 -0.53 -14.76
CA THR A 16 5.81 -0.36 -14.81
C THR A 16 5.20 -0.44 -13.41
N LEU A 17 5.60 -1.43 -12.64
CA LEU A 17 5.11 -1.58 -11.25
C LEU A 17 5.55 -0.40 -10.39
N TRP A 18 6.81 0.02 -10.52
CA TRP A 18 7.32 1.17 -9.78
C TRP A 18 6.58 2.46 -10.14
N GLY A 19 6.25 2.64 -11.42
CA GLY A 19 5.45 3.78 -11.87
C GLY A 19 4.11 3.89 -11.15
N ALA A 20 3.45 2.75 -10.93
CA ALA A 20 2.18 2.71 -10.20
C ALA A 20 2.36 2.97 -8.71
N VAL A 21 3.36 2.33 -8.10
CA VAL A 21 3.62 2.42 -6.64
C VAL A 21 4.12 3.81 -6.27
N SER A 22 5.02 4.39 -7.07
CA SER A 22 5.64 5.68 -6.76
C SER A 22 4.72 6.87 -6.95
N ASP A 23 3.68 6.73 -7.76
CA ASP A 23 2.67 7.77 -7.92
C ASP A 23 1.69 7.71 -6.75
N PHE A 24 2.15 8.23 -5.62
CA PHE A 24 1.46 8.09 -4.34
C PHE A 24 0.05 8.69 -4.35
N GLY A 25 -0.18 9.72 -5.15
CA GLY A 25 -1.48 10.39 -5.25
C GLY A 25 -2.48 9.68 -6.16
N ASP A 26 -2.07 8.65 -6.89
CA ASP A 26 -2.94 7.91 -7.80
C ASP A 26 -3.18 6.50 -7.28
N VAL A 27 -4.40 6.24 -6.82
CA VAL A 27 -4.83 4.91 -6.38
C VAL A 27 -5.91 4.35 -7.31
N SER A 28 -5.92 4.76 -8.56
CA SER A 28 -6.90 4.28 -9.55
C SER A 28 -6.83 2.77 -9.77
N TRP A 29 -5.74 2.14 -9.35
CA TRP A 29 -5.60 0.68 -9.39
C TRP A 29 -6.41 -0.04 -8.30
N LEU A 30 -6.97 0.67 -7.30
CA LEU A 30 -7.87 0.07 -6.31
C LEU A 30 -9.23 -0.27 -6.94
N PRO A 31 -9.96 -1.27 -6.40
CA PRO A 31 -11.25 -1.67 -6.95
C PRO A 31 -12.34 -0.64 -6.64
N GLY A 32 -13.42 -0.69 -7.45
CA GLY A 32 -14.64 0.01 -7.12
C GLY A 32 -14.62 1.50 -7.36
N ASP A 33 -13.73 1.99 -8.20
CA ASP A 33 -13.68 3.41 -8.57
C ASP A 33 -13.56 4.29 -7.31
N PRO A 34 -12.45 4.18 -6.57
CA PRO A 34 -12.30 4.85 -5.28
C PRO A 34 -12.32 6.38 -5.44
N ASP A 35 -12.93 7.04 -4.46
CA ASP A 35 -12.86 8.49 -4.34
C ASP A 35 -11.57 8.83 -3.58
N PHE A 36 -10.65 9.49 -4.26
CA PHE A 36 -9.37 9.86 -3.65
C PHE A 36 -8.95 11.26 -4.06
N GLU A 37 -8.16 11.87 -3.20
CA GLU A 37 -7.53 13.18 -3.47
C GLU A 37 -6.14 13.19 -2.84
N SER A 38 -5.31 14.10 -3.33
CA SER A 38 -3.96 14.28 -2.79
C SER A 38 -3.67 15.74 -2.51
N GLU A 39 -2.82 15.99 -1.50
CA GLU A 39 -2.36 17.32 -1.10
C GLU A 39 -0.85 17.33 -1.09
N GLY A 40 -0.24 18.32 -1.71
CA GLY A 40 1.20 18.47 -1.78
C GLY A 40 1.85 17.62 -2.84
N GLU A 41 3.16 17.60 -2.86
CA GLU A 41 3.98 16.87 -3.82
C GLU A 41 5.21 16.30 -3.10
N GLY A 42 5.66 15.12 -3.54
CA GLY A 42 6.86 14.50 -2.99
C GLY A 42 6.69 14.08 -1.55
N VAL A 43 7.79 14.00 -0.83
CA VAL A 43 7.78 13.62 0.60
C VAL A 43 6.93 14.62 1.38
N GLY A 44 6.05 14.09 2.23
CA GLY A 44 5.11 14.88 3.01
C GLY A 44 3.74 15.02 2.36
N MET A 45 3.58 14.61 1.09
CA MET A 45 2.27 14.64 0.46
C MET A 45 1.31 13.67 1.15
N ILE A 46 0.03 14.01 1.14
CA ILE A 46 -1.01 13.24 1.79
C ILE A 46 -2.02 12.80 0.75
N ARG A 47 -2.39 11.52 0.77
CA ARG A 47 -3.51 11.02 -0.01
C ARG A 47 -4.66 10.67 0.91
N THR A 48 -5.87 11.00 0.47
CA THR A 48 -7.11 10.70 1.19
C THR A 48 -7.92 9.75 0.34
N ILE A 49 -8.31 8.61 0.91
CA ILE A 49 -9.04 7.56 0.20
C ILE A 49 -10.37 7.33 0.91
N ARG A 50 -11.47 7.46 0.15
CA ARG A 50 -12.84 7.28 0.67
C ARG A 50 -13.48 6.08 0.00
N THR A 51 -13.82 5.07 0.79
CA THR A 51 -14.50 3.87 0.34
C THR A 51 -15.64 3.53 1.30
N PRO A 52 -16.73 4.32 1.29
CA PRO A 52 -17.85 4.05 2.22
C PRO A 52 -18.35 2.61 2.10
N PRO A 53 -18.75 1.95 3.19
CA PRO A 53 -18.92 2.50 4.55
C PRO A 53 -17.66 2.46 5.43
N LEU A 54 -16.51 2.12 4.87
CA LEU A 54 -15.26 2.08 5.61
C LEU A 54 -14.83 3.50 6.02
N PRO A 55 -14.06 3.65 7.11
CA PRO A 55 -13.51 4.95 7.49
C PRO A 55 -12.66 5.54 6.38
N THR A 56 -12.70 6.87 6.25
CA THR A 56 -11.80 7.58 5.36
C THR A 56 -10.38 7.44 5.87
N VAL A 57 -9.46 7.06 4.99
CA VAL A 57 -8.05 6.84 5.32
C VAL A 57 -7.23 8.01 4.78
N ARG A 58 -6.36 8.58 5.62
CA ARG A 58 -5.37 9.57 5.19
C ARG A 58 -3.98 9.01 5.43
N GLU A 59 -3.19 9.02 4.37
CA GLU A 59 -1.83 8.45 4.37
C GLU A 59 -0.84 9.51 3.93
N ARG A 60 0.33 9.55 4.57
CA ARG A 60 1.39 10.49 4.25
C ARG A 60 2.60 9.74 3.69
N LEU A 61 3.16 10.27 2.60
CA LEU A 61 4.41 9.75 2.05
C LEU A 61 5.57 10.24 2.92
N ASP A 62 6.22 9.32 3.63
CA ASP A 62 7.30 9.65 4.57
C ASP A 62 8.66 9.68 3.90
N ALA A 63 8.90 8.82 2.91
CA ALA A 63 10.14 8.76 2.16
C ALA A 63 9.94 8.07 0.82
N ILE A 64 10.78 8.41 -0.15
CA ILE A 64 10.82 7.77 -1.46
C ILE A 64 12.28 7.55 -1.86
N ASP A 65 12.57 6.34 -2.34
CA ASP A 65 13.90 5.95 -2.83
C ASP A 65 13.74 5.44 -4.26
N ASP A 66 13.98 6.32 -5.25
CA ASP A 66 13.84 5.95 -6.65
C ASP A 66 14.86 4.89 -7.08
N ALA A 67 16.09 5.00 -6.59
CA ALA A 67 17.15 4.05 -6.93
C ALA A 67 16.83 2.64 -6.40
N GLY A 68 16.30 2.54 -5.17
CA GLY A 68 15.92 1.28 -4.57
C GLY A 68 14.48 0.85 -4.86
N ARG A 69 13.71 1.67 -5.56
CA ARG A 69 12.30 1.46 -5.88
C ARG A 69 11.48 1.15 -4.62
N ALA A 70 11.55 2.04 -3.64
CA ALA A 70 10.82 1.88 -2.38
C ALA A 70 10.13 3.17 -1.96
N ILE A 71 8.94 3.03 -1.40
CA ILE A 71 8.26 4.12 -0.71
C ILE A 71 7.99 3.72 0.74
N HIS A 72 8.00 4.71 1.62
CA HIS A 72 7.61 4.54 3.02
C HIS A 72 6.47 5.50 3.31
N TYR A 73 5.41 5.01 3.92
CA TYR A 73 4.26 5.83 4.23
C TYR A 73 3.67 5.45 5.59
N SER A 74 2.86 6.35 6.14
CA SER A 74 2.16 6.12 7.40
C SER A 74 0.70 6.52 7.27
N VAL A 75 -0.17 5.86 8.03
CA VAL A 75 -1.56 6.28 8.18
C VAL A 75 -1.58 7.34 9.27
N ILE A 76 -2.06 8.54 8.93
CA ILE A 76 -2.13 9.66 9.87
C ILE A 76 -3.53 9.89 10.42
N ASP A 77 -4.55 9.35 9.76
CA ASP A 77 -5.94 9.46 10.21
C ASP A 77 -6.79 8.36 9.58
N GLY A 78 -7.66 7.75 10.38
CA GLY A 78 -8.56 6.70 9.96
C GLY A 78 -7.82 5.44 9.54
N ASN A 79 -8.28 4.28 9.94
CA ASN A 79 -7.71 3.02 9.50
C ASN A 79 -8.81 1.97 9.53
N PRO A 80 -9.10 1.30 8.39
CA PRO A 80 -10.13 0.25 8.38
C PRO A 80 -9.69 -1.01 9.13
N MET A 81 -8.39 -1.16 9.41
CA MET A 81 -7.84 -2.28 10.16
C MET A 81 -7.78 -1.91 11.65
N PRO A 82 -7.93 -2.90 12.57
CA PRO A 82 -7.89 -2.63 14.01
C PRO A 82 -6.45 -2.49 14.53
N VAL A 83 -5.73 -1.49 14.00
CA VAL A 83 -4.33 -1.20 14.34
C VAL A 83 -4.13 0.31 14.44
N CYS A 84 -3.10 0.70 15.18
CA CYS A 84 -2.66 2.10 15.29
C CYS A 84 -1.14 2.18 15.09
N ASP A 85 -0.62 3.39 14.98
CA ASP A 85 0.80 3.64 14.70
C ASP A 85 1.29 2.87 13.48
N TYR A 86 0.49 2.89 12.41
CA TYR A 86 0.73 2.11 11.20
C TYR A 86 1.71 2.81 10.28
N ARG A 87 2.79 2.10 9.95
CA ARG A 87 3.79 2.53 8.97
C ARG A 87 4.08 1.37 8.02
N ALA A 88 4.24 1.67 6.75
CA ALA A 88 4.42 0.65 5.74
C ALA A 88 5.53 1.01 4.76
N THR A 89 6.06 -0.02 4.12
CA THR A 89 7.04 0.08 3.04
C THR A 89 6.55 -0.78 1.88
N MET A 90 6.58 -0.21 0.68
CA MET A 90 6.38 -0.95 -0.57
C MET A 90 7.68 -0.86 -1.36
N LYS A 91 8.25 -2.02 -1.71
CA LYS A 91 9.48 -2.11 -2.48
C LYS A 91 9.25 -2.95 -3.73
N VAL A 92 9.72 -2.46 -4.86
CA VAL A 92 9.63 -3.17 -6.14
C VAL A 92 10.97 -3.83 -6.45
N VAL A 93 10.93 -5.13 -6.76
CA VAL A 93 12.10 -5.92 -7.11
C VAL A 93 11.97 -6.38 -8.56
N ASP A 94 13.02 -6.19 -9.34
CA ASP A 94 13.07 -6.66 -10.72
C ASP A 94 13.46 -8.15 -10.72
N LEU A 95 12.57 -8.99 -11.25
CA LEU A 95 12.82 -10.44 -11.38
C LEU A 95 13.42 -10.80 -12.74
N GLY A 96 13.56 -9.84 -13.66
CA GLY A 96 14.00 -10.09 -15.01
C GLY A 96 12.88 -10.61 -15.92
N GLY A 97 13.09 -10.58 -17.21
CA GLY A 97 12.14 -11.13 -18.17
C GLY A 97 10.79 -10.42 -18.23
N GLY A 98 10.73 -9.16 -17.82
CA GLY A 98 9.47 -8.40 -17.77
C GLY A 98 8.60 -8.74 -16.58
N ARG A 99 9.17 -9.35 -15.53
CA ARG A 99 8.47 -9.72 -14.30
C ARG A 99 9.03 -8.92 -13.13
N SER A 100 8.20 -8.72 -12.14
CA SER A 100 8.58 -7.95 -10.94
C SER A 100 7.90 -8.52 -9.70
N ARG A 101 8.36 -8.08 -8.54
CA ARG A 101 7.81 -8.47 -7.24
C ARG A 101 7.57 -7.22 -6.40
N LEU A 102 6.44 -7.18 -5.73
CA LEU A 102 6.18 -6.18 -4.70
C LEU A 102 6.43 -6.82 -3.34
N GLU A 103 7.35 -6.25 -2.58
CA GLU A 103 7.55 -6.58 -1.17
C GLU A 103 6.86 -5.52 -0.34
N TRP A 104 5.85 -5.90 0.42
CA TRP A 104 5.04 -4.98 1.21
C TRP A 104 5.10 -5.36 2.67
N SER A 105 5.57 -4.45 3.51
CA SER A 105 5.74 -4.69 4.93
C SER A 105 5.17 -3.54 5.74
N SER A 106 4.82 -3.80 6.98
CA SER A 106 4.28 -2.79 7.88
C SER A 106 4.62 -3.10 9.33
N THR A 107 4.63 -2.05 10.14
CA THR A 107 4.71 -2.13 11.60
C THR A 107 3.51 -1.40 12.18
N TRP A 108 2.96 -1.90 13.29
CA TRP A 108 1.74 -1.37 13.89
C TRP A 108 1.55 -1.94 15.29
N GLU A 109 0.60 -1.36 16.02
CA GLU A 109 0.14 -1.87 17.30
C GLU A 109 -1.32 -2.30 17.17
N PRO A 110 -1.74 -3.42 17.80
CA PRO A 110 -3.16 -3.77 17.83
C PRO A 110 -3.96 -2.68 18.56
N ASP A 111 -5.16 -2.42 18.08
CA ASP A 111 -6.03 -1.40 18.65
C ASP A 111 -7.40 -2.01 18.97
N GLY A 112 -7.64 -2.28 20.26
CA GLY A 112 -8.90 -2.83 20.72
C GLY A 112 -9.12 -4.32 20.46
N VAL A 113 -8.11 -5.03 19.94
CA VAL A 113 -8.17 -6.45 19.63
C VAL A 113 -6.84 -7.11 20.00
N SER A 114 -6.79 -8.45 19.96
CA SER A 114 -5.53 -9.17 20.17
C SER A 114 -4.58 -8.96 18.99
N GLU A 115 -3.30 -9.19 19.23
CA GLU A 115 -2.28 -9.14 18.15
C GLU A 115 -2.62 -10.13 17.05
N GLU A 116 -3.09 -11.30 17.38
CA GLU A 116 -3.48 -12.34 16.43
C GLU A 116 -4.66 -11.89 15.57
N GLN A 117 -5.66 -11.25 16.16
CA GLN A 117 -6.81 -10.72 15.43
C GLN A 117 -6.41 -9.57 14.50
N ALA A 118 -5.55 -8.68 14.99
CA ALA A 118 -5.03 -7.57 14.19
C ALA A 118 -4.23 -8.08 12.99
N ARG A 119 -3.37 -9.07 13.20
CA ARG A 119 -2.55 -9.68 12.13
C ARG A 119 -3.43 -10.31 11.06
N ALA A 120 -4.47 -11.03 11.46
CA ALA A 120 -5.40 -11.65 10.51
C ALA A 120 -6.11 -10.58 9.66
N ALA A 121 -6.51 -9.47 10.27
CA ALA A 121 -7.15 -8.36 9.55
C ALA A 121 -6.19 -7.69 8.56
N VAL A 122 -4.94 -7.45 8.97
CA VAL A 122 -3.91 -6.87 8.09
C VAL A 122 -3.65 -7.81 6.92
N GLN A 123 -3.50 -9.10 7.18
CA GLN A 123 -3.26 -10.09 6.13
C GLN A 123 -4.42 -10.12 5.12
N ALA A 124 -5.66 -10.08 5.59
CA ALA A 124 -6.83 -10.10 4.70
C ALA A 124 -6.85 -8.89 3.77
N VAL A 125 -6.59 -7.69 4.31
CA VAL A 125 -6.55 -6.45 3.53
C VAL A 125 -5.41 -6.51 2.50
N TYR A 126 -4.21 -6.90 2.92
CA TYR A 126 -3.04 -6.94 2.03
C TYR A 126 -3.24 -7.95 0.90
N THR A 127 -3.76 -9.14 1.21
CA THR A 127 -4.03 -10.17 0.20
C THR A 127 -5.04 -9.65 -0.82
N GLY A 128 -6.10 -8.98 -0.36
CA GLY A 128 -7.10 -8.40 -1.23
C GLY A 128 -6.55 -7.31 -2.13
N VAL A 129 -5.76 -6.39 -1.56
CA VAL A 129 -5.15 -5.29 -2.32
C VAL A 129 -4.17 -5.82 -3.36
N LEU A 130 -3.31 -6.78 -3.01
CA LEU A 130 -2.38 -7.39 -3.97
C LEU A 130 -3.12 -8.05 -5.14
N GLY A 131 -4.20 -8.77 -4.86
CA GLY A 131 -5.01 -9.38 -5.91
C GLY A 131 -5.60 -8.37 -6.87
N VAL A 132 -6.08 -7.25 -6.36
CA VAL A 132 -6.64 -6.16 -7.15
C VAL A 132 -5.56 -5.45 -7.96
N MET A 133 -4.43 -5.14 -7.34
CA MET A 133 -3.29 -4.54 -8.04
C MET A 133 -2.88 -5.43 -9.22
N LYS A 134 -2.75 -6.73 -8.98
CA LYS A 134 -2.36 -7.69 -10.01
C LYS A 134 -3.37 -7.67 -11.17
N ALA A 135 -4.66 -7.77 -10.87
CA ALA A 135 -5.69 -7.76 -11.89
C ALA A 135 -5.69 -6.47 -12.72
N ASN A 136 -5.56 -5.32 -12.06
CA ASN A 136 -5.67 -4.02 -12.73
C ASN A 136 -4.39 -3.64 -13.47
N LEU A 137 -3.22 -3.90 -12.89
CA LEU A 137 -1.96 -3.49 -13.49
C LEU A 137 -1.50 -4.43 -14.60
N GLU A 138 -1.78 -5.73 -14.50
CA GLU A 138 -1.39 -6.69 -15.54
C GLU A 138 -2.27 -6.60 -16.79
N GLN A 139 -3.42 -5.94 -16.71
CA GLN A 139 -4.35 -5.78 -17.84
C GLN A 139 -4.18 -4.44 -18.55
N ARG A 140 -3.28 -3.58 -18.11
CA ARG A 140 -3.03 -2.29 -18.74
C ARG A 140 -2.19 -2.41 -20.00
#